data_b96eec3ec1f7ba3fcfed589027d6ba08
#
_entry.id   b96eec3ec1f7ba3fcfed589027d6ba08
#
_cell.length_a   1.000
_cell.length_b   1.000
_cell.length_c   1.000
_cell.angle_alpha   90.00
_cell.angle_beta   90.00
_cell.angle_gamma   90.00
#
_symmetry.space_group_name_H-M   'P 1'
#
loop_
_entity.id
_entity.type
_entity.pdbx_description
1 polymer ?
#
loop_
_entity_poly.entity_id
_entity_poly.type
_entity_poly.pdbx_seq_one_letter_code
_entity_poly.pdbx_strand_id
1 'polypeptide(L)'
;MGQLVSGYLDFAERQAEREQPMTMQDWANHLDRILTMSDERLLVGNGSVTHKQAVDKAREGRWNGGFAPYGYRLVDGVLQINEDEAPAIRTIFEQYVNTDTGANGLSKYLETHGFQKLARQNGTSPLFSATLIRAILKNPVYCGKIAFGRRKLEKIQV
;
A
#
# COMPACT_ATOMS: atom_id res chain seq x y z
N MET A 1 12.71 -0.23 -19.88
CA MET A 1 11.63 -1.28 -19.79
C MET A 1 11.06 -1.70 -21.16
N GLY A 2 10.93 -0.83 -22.15
CA GLY A 2 10.35 -1.18 -23.45
C GLY A 2 11.06 -2.30 -24.23
N GLN A 3 12.39 -2.35 -24.22
CA GLN A 3 13.16 -3.33 -25.00
C GLN A 3 13.02 -4.79 -24.54
N LEU A 4 12.87 -5.04 -23.22
CA LEU A 4 12.64 -6.39 -22.69
C LEU A 4 11.29 -6.95 -23.11
N VAL A 5 10.25 -6.10 -23.04
CA VAL A 5 8.89 -6.48 -23.44
C VAL A 5 8.84 -6.76 -24.95
N SER A 6 9.47 -5.91 -25.78
CA SER A 6 9.54 -6.14 -27.23
C SER A 6 10.24 -7.45 -27.57
N GLY A 7 11.39 -7.74 -26.97
CA GLY A 7 12.12 -9.00 -27.19
C GLY A 7 11.33 -10.24 -26.79
N TYR A 8 10.50 -10.13 -25.74
CA TYR A 8 9.62 -11.22 -25.31
C TYR A 8 8.47 -11.46 -26.32
N LEU A 9 7.86 -10.37 -26.81
CA LEU A 9 6.80 -10.44 -27.82
C LEU A 9 7.32 -10.98 -29.16
N ASP A 10 8.49 -10.53 -29.62
CA ASP A 10 9.14 -11.03 -30.84
C ASP A 10 9.46 -12.53 -30.74
N PHE A 11 9.79 -13.00 -29.56
CA PHE A 11 9.98 -14.44 -29.34
C PHE A 11 8.65 -15.19 -29.41
N ALA A 12 7.58 -14.67 -28.77
CA ALA A 12 6.25 -15.25 -28.80
C ALA A 12 5.74 -15.40 -30.24
N GLU A 13 5.88 -14.34 -31.04
CA GLU A 13 5.49 -14.31 -32.46
C GLU A 13 6.24 -15.37 -33.27
N ARG A 14 7.55 -15.47 -33.12
CA ARG A 14 8.36 -16.50 -33.79
C ARG A 14 7.99 -17.94 -33.40
N GLN A 15 7.55 -18.19 -32.15
CA GLN A 15 7.08 -19.52 -31.75
C GLN A 15 5.71 -19.83 -32.37
N ALA A 16 4.82 -18.83 -32.44
CA ALA A 16 3.54 -18.97 -33.11
C ALA A 16 3.68 -19.26 -34.62
N GLU A 17 4.58 -18.54 -35.31
CA GLU A 17 4.90 -18.77 -36.73
C GLU A 17 5.44 -20.18 -37.01
N ARG A 18 6.19 -20.76 -36.05
CA ARG A 18 6.74 -22.11 -36.16
C ARG A 18 5.74 -23.20 -35.74
N GLU A 19 4.54 -22.82 -35.33
CA GLU A 19 3.49 -23.74 -34.82
C GLU A 19 4.00 -24.65 -33.68
N GLN A 20 4.95 -24.18 -32.87
CA GLN A 20 5.49 -24.93 -31.74
C GLN A 20 4.67 -24.66 -30.48
N PRO A 21 3.91 -25.65 -29.96
CA PRO A 21 3.19 -25.46 -28.71
C PRO A 21 4.18 -25.28 -27.55
N MET A 22 3.95 -24.23 -26.75
CA MET A 22 4.74 -23.97 -25.55
C MET A 22 3.85 -24.11 -24.30
N THR A 23 4.39 -24.77 -23.29
CA THR A 23 3.74 -24.84 -21.98
C THR A 23 4.01 -23.56 -21.17
N MET A 24 3.24 -23.33 -20.12
CA MET A 24 3.49 -22.22 -19.19
C MET A 24 4.88 -22.30 -18.54
N GLN A 25 5.39 -23.53 -18.35
CA GLN A 25 6.74 -23.73 -17.82
C GLN A 25 7.82 -23.31 -18.81
N ASP A 26 7.62 -23.57 -20.10
CA ASP A 26 8.56 -23.14 -21.16
C ASP A 26 8.61 -21.63 -21.24
N TRP A 27 7.46 -20.95 -21.10
CA TRP A 27 7.38 -19.50 -21.03
C TRP A 27 8.11 -18.92 -19.81
N ALA A 28 7.92 -19.51 -18.63
CA ALA A 28 8.62 -19.10 -17.41
C ALA A 28 10.15 -19.27 -17.57
N ASN A 29 10.63 -20.42 -18.05
CA ASN A 29 12.04 -20.69 -18.27
C ASN A 29 12.66 -19.73 -19.29
N HIS A 30 11.90 -19.34 -20.31
CA HIS A 30 12.38 -18.40 -21.32
C HIS A 30 12.51 -16.98 -20.75
N LEU A 31 11.54 -16.56 -19.96
CA LEU A 31 11.57 -15.26 -19.27
C LEU A 31 12.76 -15.18 -18.29
N ASP A 32 12.98 -16.23 -17.51
CA ASP A 32 14.12 -16.33 -16.58
C ASP A 32 15.46 -16.23 -17.32
N ARG A 33 15.55 -16.84 -18.50
CA ARG A 33 16.75 -16.75 -19.35
C ARG A 33 17.00 -15.33 -19.87
N ILE A 34 15.95 -14.64 -20.34
CA ILE A 34 16.05 -13.25 -20.80
C ILE A 34 16.49 -12.34 -19.66
N LEU A 35 15.89 -12.46 -18.47
CA LEU A 35 16.24 -11.66 -17.30
C LEU A 35 17.67 -11.90 -16.85
N THR A 36 18.12 -13.16 -16.85
CA THR A 36 19.50 -13.53 -16.53
C THR A 36 20.50 -12.94 -17.53
N MET A 37 20.18 -12.97 -18.84
CA MET A 37 21.03 -12.39 -19.89
C MET A 37 21.08 -10.86 -19.83
N SER A 38 20.07 -10.21 -19.26
CA SER A 38 20.00 -8.76 -19.06
C SER A 38 20.64 -8.31 -17.75
N ASP A 39 21.32 -9.20 -17.02
CA ASP A 39 21.93 -8.97 -15.69
C ASP A 39 20.92 -8.49 -14.64
N GLU A 40 19.63 -8.79 -14.85
CA GLU A 40 18.56 -8.50 -13.90
C GLU A 40 18.45 -9.59 -12.84
N ARG A 41 18.31 -9.18 -11.58
CA ARG A 41 18.16 -10.14 -10.48
C ARG A 41 16.79 -10.80 -10.52
N LEU A 42 16.76 -12.11 -10.70
CA LEU A 42 15.56 -12.92 -10.56
C LEU A 42 15.05 -12.90 -9.12
N LEU A 43 13.75 -12.67 -8.96
CA LEU A 43 13.09 -12.86 -7.67
C LEU A 43 12.98 -14.35 -7.38
N VAL A 44 13.78 -14.83 -6.44
CA VAL A 44 13.74 -16.23 -5.98
C VAL A 44 12.61 -16.39 -4.98
N GLY A 45 11.45 -16.88 -5.45
CA GLY A 45 10.29 -17.21 -4.60
C GLY A 45 9.26 -16.09 -4.43
N ASN A 46 8.23 -16.39 -3.67
CA ASN A 46 7.05 -15.53 -3.44
C ASN A 46 7.28 -14.39 -2.41
N GLY A 47 8.51 -14.01 -2.14
CA GLY A 47 8.90 -13.03 -1.12
C GLY A 47 9.37 -13.69 0.19
N SER A 48 10.08 -12.91 1.01
CA SER A 48 10.72 -13.40 2.24
C SER A 48 9.77 -13.62 3.43
N VAL A 49 8.53 -13.13 3.35
CA VAL A 49 7.56 -13.20 4.45
C VAL A 49 6.38 -14.09 4.08
N THR A 50 6.25 -15.22 4.75
CA THR A 50 5.11 -16.12 4.57
C THR A 50 3.83 -15.55 5.20
N HIS A 51 2.65 -16.03 4.77
CA HIS A 51 1.36 -15.64 5.37
C HIS A 51 1.33 -15.92 6.88
N LYS A 52 1.89 -17.04 7.32
CA LYS A 52 2.00 -17.39 8.75
C LYS A 52 2.80 -16.33 9.51
N GLN A 53 3.98 -15.98 9.01
CA GLN A 53 4.83 -14.94 9.63
C GLN A 53 4.13 -13.57 9.68
N ALA A 54 3.34 -13.23 8.66
CA ALA A 54 2.57 -12.00 8.65
C ALA A 54 1.44 -12.01 9.71
N VAL A 55 0.78 -13.15 9.91
CA VAL A 55 -0.22 -13.33 10.98
C VAL A 55 0.43 -13.24 12.36
N ASP A 56 1.57 -13.90 12.57
CA ASP A 56 2.27 -13.88 13.83
C ASP A 56 2.76 -12.47 14.18
N LYS A 57 3.33 -11.74 13.22
CA LYS A 57 3.68 -10.31 13.39
C LYS A 57 2.47 -9.44 13.77
N ALA A 58 1.30 -9.69 13.16
CA ALA A 58 0.10 -8.94 13.50
C ALA A 58 -0.39 -9.25 14.94
N ARG A 59 -0.26 -10.49 15.40
CA ARG A 59 -0.57 -10.90 16.78
C ARG A 59 0.38 -10.25 17.79
N GLU A 60 1.64 -10.06 17.42
CA GLU A 60 2.65 -9.35 18.22
C GLU A 60 2.48 -7.81 18.20
N GLY A 61 1.43 -7.30 17.56
CA GLY A 61 1.19 -5.85 17.41
C GLY A 61 2.13 -5.15 16.44
N ARG A 62 2.89 -5.88 15.64
CA ARG A 62 3.79 -5.31 14.63
C ARG A 62 3.04 -4.93 13.36
N TRP A 63 3.45 -3.82 12.78
CA TRP A 63 2.85 -3.31 11.55
C TRP A 63 3.21 -4.19 10.34
N ASN A 64 2.18 -4.69 9.66
CA ASN A 64 2.31 -5.50 8.45
C ASN A 64 1.87 -4.77 7.17
N GLY A 65 1.50 -3.50 7.27
CA GLY A 65 1.19 -2.66 6.12
C GLY A 65 2.45 -2.07 5.49
N GLY A 66 2.29 -1.38 4.36
CA GLY A 66 3.36 -0.59 3.76
C GLY A 66 3.68 0.66 4.59
N PHE A 67 3.32 1.84 4.08
CA PHE A 67 3.55 3.09 4.79
C PHE A 67 2.75 3.19 6.09
N ALA A 68 3.36 3.80 7.12
CA ALA A 68 2.65 4.12 8.35
C ALA A 68 1.43 5.04 8.07
N PRO A 69 0.29 4.84 8.74
CA PRO A 69 -0.83 5.77 8.67
C PRO A 69 -0.42 7.19 9.06
N TYR A 70 -1.11 8.21 8.54
CA TYR A 70 -0.83 9.60 8.89
C TYR A 70 -1.01 9.80 10.41
N GLY A 71 -0.12 10.55 11.04
CA GLY A 71 -0.05 10.69 12.51
C GLY A 71 0.79 9.61 13.20
N TYR A 72 1.29 8.63 12.44
CA TYR A 72 2.20 7.61 12.96
C TYR A 72 3.48 7.53 12.12
N ARG A 73 4.57 7.11 12.76
CA ARG A 73 5.83 6.70 12.13
C ARG A 73 6.12 5.25 12.48
N LEU A 74 6.84 4.58 11.60
CA LEU A 74 7.24 3.20 11.81
C LEU A 74 8.66 3.17 12.37
N VAL A 75 8.82 2.61 13.57
CA VAL A 75 10.11 2.41 14.22
C VAL A 75 10.22 0.93 14.62
N ASP A 76 11.20 0.24 14.09
CA ASP A 76 11.46 -1.19 14.33
C ASP A 76 10.22 -2.11 14.14
N GLY A 77 9.38 -1.77 13.16
CA GLY A 77 8.16 -2.52 12.85
C GLY A 77 6.98 -2.21 13.76
N VAL A 78 7.10 -1.25 14.66
CA VAL A 78 6.02 -0.79 15.56
C VAL A 78 5.59 0.62 15.18
N LEU A 79 4.27 0.88 15.21
CA LEU A 79 3.74 2.21 14.99
C LEU A 79 3.92 3.05 16.26
N GLN A 80 4.60 4.18 16.11
CA GLN A 80 4.73 5.21 17.13
C GLN A 80 4.03 6.48 16.68
N ILE A 81 3.50 7.24 17.62
CA ILE A 81 2.87 8.53 17.34
C ILE A 81 3.94 9.47 16.74
N ASN A 82 3.57 10.14 15.66
CA ASN A 82 4.36 11.22 15.09
C ASN A 82 3.80 12.54 15.59
N GLU A 83 4.50 13.17 16.52
CA GLU A 83 4.02 14.38 17.20
C GLU A 83 3.85 15.57 16.24
N ASP A 84 4.55 15.60 15.11
CA ASP A 84 4.38 16.63 14.09
C ASP A 84 3.06 16.50 13.32
N GLU A 85 2.54 15.28 13.18
CA GLU A 85 1.31 14.98 12.44
C GLU A 85 0.10 14.76 13.37
N ALA A 86 0.32 14.37 14.63
CA ALA A 86 -0.71 14.04 15.59
C ALA A 86 -1.71 15.17 15.86
N PRO A 87 -1.31 16.45 15.93
CA PRO A 87 -2.27 17.54 16.16
C PRO A 87 -3.34 17.62 15.09
N ALA A 88 -3.01 17.45 13.82
CA ALA A 88 -3.99 17.46 12.74
C ALA A 88 -4.99 16.29 12.86
N ILE A 89 -4.52 15.11 13.27
CA ILE A 89 -5.37 13.94 13.49
C ILE A 89 -6.32 14.17 14.66
N ARG A 90 -5.81 14.67 15.79
CA ARG A 90 -6.66 15.00 16.97
C ARG A 90 -7.75 15.99 16.57
N THR A 91 -7.40 17.06 15.86
CA THR A 91 -8.36 18.07 15.38
C THR A 91 -9.42 17.45 14.45
N ILE A 92 -9.04 16.52 13.54
CA ILE A 92 -9.99 15.83 12.66
C ILE A 92 -11.05 15.08 13.50
N PHE A 93 -10.60 14.29 14.50
CA PHE A 93 -11.53 13.53 15.34
C PHE A 93 -12.37 14.42 16.26
N GLU A 94 -11.77 15.42 16.89
CA GLU A 94 -12.46 16.38 17.75
C GLU A 94 -13.55 17.14 16.98
N GLN A 95 -13.23 17.69 15.82
CA GLN A 95 -14.19 18.41 15.00
C GLN A 95 -15.29 17.48 14.46
N TYR A 96 -14.92 16.24 14.09
CA TYR A 96 -15.91 15.27 13.60
C TYR A 96 -16.92 14.87 14.66
N VAL A 97 -16.49 14.73 15.93
CA VAL A 97 -17.37 14.34 17.04
C VAL A 97 -18.18 15.52 17.58
N ASN A 98 -17.59 16.72 17.64
CA ASN A 98 -18.22 17.88 18.30
C ASN A 98 -19.03 18.74 17.33
N THR A 99 -18.98 18.48 16.02
CA THR A 99 -19.73 19.27 15.02
C THR A 99 -20.39 18.33 14.00
N ASP A 100 -21.45 18.79 13.34
CA ASP A 100 -22.10 18.05 12.25
C ASP A 100 -21.33 18.17 10.92
N THR A 101 -20.02 18.38 10.99
CA THR A 101 -19.20 18.67 9.82
C THR A 101 -18.70 17.36 9.19
N GLY A 102 -19.12 17.10 7.96
CA GLY A 102 -18.61 15.96 7.17
C GLY A 102 -17.18 16.17 6.63
N ALA A 103 -16.62 15.12 6.02
CA ALA A 103 -15.22 15.12 5.56
C ALA A 103 -14.85 16.29 4.60
N ASN A 104 -15.80 16.80 3.82
CA ASN A 104 -15.56 17.95 2.93
C ASN A 104 -15.43 19.26 3.75
N GLY A 105 -16.28 19.44 4.76
CA GLY A 105 -16.20 20.58 5.66
C GLY A 105 -14.94 20.54 6.52
N LEU A 106 -14.54 19.35 7.00
CA LEU A 106 -13.27 19.15 7.73
C LEU A 106 -12.06 19.50 6.87
N SER A 107 -12.06 19.12 5.58
CA SER A 107 -11.01 19.50 4.65
C SER A 107 -10.83 21.01 4.58
N LYS A 108 -11.92 21.74 4.40
CA LYS A 108 -11.94 23.20 4.37
C LYS A 108 -11.56 23.82 5.72
N TYR A 109 -12.03 23.23 6.82
CA TYR A 109 -11.69 23.68 8.18
C TYR A 109 -10.17 23.62 8.41
N LEU A 110 -9.54 22.48 8.09
CA LEU A 110 -8.11 22.29 8.27
C LEU A 110 -7.30 23.28 7.41
N GLU A 111 -7.72 23.49 6.16
CA GLU A 111 -7.09 24.46 5.24
C GLU A 111 -7.17 25.87 5.80
N THR A 112 -8.35 26.31 6.27
CA THR A 112 -8.58 27.65 6.82
C THR A 112 -7.78 27.89 8.10
N HIS A 113 -7.55 26.84 8.91
CA HIS A 113 -6.79 26.91 10.15
C HIS A 113 -5.29 26.62 9.97
N GLY A 114 -4.81 26.56 8.72
CA GLY A 114 -3.40 26.44 8.40
C GLY A 114 -2.80 25.05 8.64
N PHE A 115 -3.61 24.00 8.80
CA PHE A 115 -3.11 22.65 8.90
C PHE A 115 -2.64 22.15 7.54
N GLN A 116 -1.37 21.80 7.45
CA GLN A 116 -0.76 21.25 6.25
C GLN A 116 -0.19 19.85 6.53
N LYS A 117 -0.28 18.99 5.54
CA LYS A 117 0.39 17.69 5.60
C LYS A 117 1.89 17.87 5.42
N LEU A 118 2.65 17.15 6.22
CA LEU A 118 4.08 16.97 5.93
C LEU A 118 4.25 16.16 4.64
N ALA A 119 5.23 16.57 3.82
CA ALA A 119 5.55 15.88 2.59
C ALA A 119 6.00 14.44 2.88
N ARG A 120 5.31 13.47 2.28
CA ARG A 120 5.69 12.05 2.29
C ARG A 120 6.04 11.63 0.86
N GLN A 121 6.77 10.52 0.71
CA GLN A 121 7.30 10.06 -0.60
C GLN A 121 6.26 10.04 -1.75
N ASN A 122 4.98 9.84 -1.45
CA ASN A 122 3.91 9.74 -2.45
C ASN A 122 2.88 10.87 -2.38
N GLY A 123 3.13 11.93 -1.62
CA GLY A 123 2.18 13.04 -1.42
C GLY A 123 2.68 14.34 -2.00
N THR A 124 2.03 14.83 -3.06
CA THR A 124 2.37 16.11 -3.70
C THR A 124 1.57 17.30 -3.17
N SER A 125 0.39 17.06 -2.59
CA SER A 125 -0.47 18.12 -2.07
C SER A 125 -0.30 18.31 -0.56
N PRO A 126 -0.08 19.53 -0.08
CA PRO A 126 -0.01 19.83 1.36
C PRO A 126 -1.39 19.82 2.03
N LEU A 127 -2.48 19.79 1.27
CA LEU A 127 -3.83 19.88 1.80
C LEU A 127 -4.42 18.52 2.16
N PHE A 128 -5.24 18.49 3.21
CA PHE A 128 -6.01 17.32 3.60
C PHE A 128 -7.23 17.17 2.69
N SER A 129 -7.22 16.22 1.78
CA SER A 129 -8.39 15.94 0.94
C SER A 129 -9.49 15.23 1.76
N ALA A 130 -10.76 15.43 1.35
CA ALA A 130 -11.90 14.75 1.97
C ALA A 130 -11.79 13.22 1.89
N THR A 131 -11.14 12.69 0.84
CA THR A 131 -10.87 11.25 0.69
C THR A 131 -9.89 10.75 1.75
N LEU A 132 -8.83 11.49 2.02
CA LEU A 132 -7.88 11.17 3.08
C LEU A 132 -8.55 11.24 4.45
N ILE A 133 -9.35 12.26 4.74
CA ILE A 133 -10.08 12.40 5.99
C ILE A 133 -11.03 11.22 6.21
N ARG A 134 -11.79 10.80 5.19
CA ARG A 134 -12.62 9.59 5.28
C ARG A 134 -11.82 8.34 5.56
N ALA A 135 -10.64 8.21 4.95
CA ALA A 135 -9.75 7.08 5.21
C ALA A 135 -9.22 7.10 6.65
N ILE A 136 -8.87 8.27 7.20
CA ILE A 136 -8.45 8.44 8.58
C ILE A 136 -9.59 8.04 9.54
N LEU A 137 -10.77 8.59 9.38
CA LEU A 137 -11.91 8.32 10.25
C LEU A 137 -12.35 6.84 10.27
N LYS A 138 -12.14 6.11 9.15
CA LYS A 138 -12.49 4.69 9.03
C LYS A 138 -11.37 3.74 9.45
N ASN A 139 -10.16 4.24 9.70
CA ASN A 139 -9.03 3.38 9.99
C ASN A 139 -8.99 2.98 11.47
N PRO A 140 -9.13 1.67 11.81
CA PRO A 140 -9.15 1.20 13.20
C PRO A 140 -7.82 1.39 13.94
N VAL A 141 -6.75 1.73 13.25
CA VAL A 141 -5.45 2.02 13.87
C VAL A 141 -5.57 3.17 14.88
N TYR A 142 -6.41 4.16 14.58
CA TYR A 142 -6.64 5.28 15.50
C TYR A 142 -7.46 4.90 16.76
N CYS A 143 -8.03 3.68 16.75
CA CYS A 143 -8.65 3.06 17.93
C CYS A 143 -7.75 1.98 18.56
N GLY A 144 -6.45 1.97 18.25
CA GLY A 144 -5.49 1.02 18.79
C GLY A 144 -5.60 -0.40 18.20
N LYS A 145 -6.26 -0.58 17.04
CA LYS A 145 -6.47 -1.89 16.42
C LYS A 145 -5.71 -2.00 15.09
N ILE A 146 -4.84 -3.00 14.96
CA ILE A 146 -4.20 -3.33 13.70
C ILE A 146 -5.10 -4.31 12.94
N ALA A 147 -5.62 -3.90 11.77
CA ALA A 147 -6.44 -4.75 10.92
C ALA A 147 -5.57 -5.50 9.92
N PHE A 148 -5.66 -6.83 9.93
CA PHE A 148 -5.00 -7.71 8.99
C PHE A 148 -6.04 -8.55 8.22
N GLY A 149 -5.84 -8.72 6.90
CA GLY A 149 -6.66 -9.61 6.08
C GLY A 149 -8.11 -9.16 5.83
N ARG A 150 -8.45 -7.89 5.98
CA ARG A 150 -9.81 -7.33 5.81
C ARG A 150 -10.54 -7.79 4.56
N ARG A 151 -9.84 -7.98 3.42
CA ARG A 151 -10.47 -8.38 2.17
C ARG A 151 -11.07 -9.80 2.18
N LYS A 152 -10.68 -10.65 3.14
CA LYS A 152 -11.26 -12.01 3.31
C LYS A 152 -12.55 -12.02 4.11
N LEU A 153 -12.74 -11.06 5.02
CA LEU A 153 -13.95 -10.97 5.87
C LEU A 153 -15.16 -10.41 5.13
N GLU A 154 -14.97 -9.53 4.14
CA GLU A 154 -16.07 -8.99 3.33
C GLU A 154 -16.68 -10.03 2.37
N LYS A 155 -15.99 -11.14 2.07
CA LYS A 155 -16.49 -12.23 1.22
C LYS A 155 -17.29 -13.30 1.98
N ILE A 156 -17.38 -13.24 3.29
CA ILE A 156 -18.08 -14.24 4.13
C ILE A 156 -19.47 -13.73 4.56
N GLN A 157 -19.84 -12.49 4.24
CA GLN A 157 -21.18 -11.95 4.48
C GLN A 157 -21.99 -11.85 3.18
N VAL A 158 -22.16 -12.97 2.48
CA VAL A 158 -23.21 -13.16 1.46
C VAL A 158 -23.95 -14.42 1.78
#